data_bb3ed90cf69e8651c9fe92d27eaa6d08
#
_entry.id   bb3ed90cf69e8651c9fe92d27eaa6d08
#
_cell.length_a   1.000
_cell.length_b   1.000
_cell.length_c   1.000
_cell.angle_alpha   90.00
_cell.angle_beta   90.00
_cell.angle_gamma   90.00
#
_symmetry.space_group_name_H-M   'P 1'
#
loop_
_entity.id
_entity.type
_entity.pdbx_description
1 polymer ?
#
loop_
_entity_poly.entity_id
_entity_poly.type
_entity_poly.pdbx_seq_one_letter_code
_entity_poly.pdbx_strand_id
1 'polypeptide(L)'
;RDSSTSRGLGDVYKRQGLGSANFGTVVQVGEYVALLLGYRRIELYGVDHTLLDGLCVDDANRLCRADRHYYDAGPRAPQPIYMKVPHVPYTMSVYLAEVAELFRGHEVLRDYAASLGARIVNRTRGSMIDAYERGAE
;
A
#
# COMPACT_ATOMS: atom_id res chain seq x y z
N ARG A 1 -14.37 26.14 17.64
CA ARG A 1 -14.09 26.85 16.40
C ARG A 1 -13.46 25.87 15.41
N ASP A 2 -14.26 25.59 14.53
CA ASP A 2 -14.30 25.02 13.21
C ASP A 2 -13.71 23.62 12.98
N SER A 3 -14.54 22.64 13.37
CA SER A 3 -14.47 21.27 12.87
C SER A 3 -15.24 21.06 11.54
N SER A 4 -15.68 22.13 10.87
CA SER A 4 -16.50 22.04 9.64
C SER A 4 -15.68 21.75 8.39
N THR A 5 -14.45 22.24 8.29
CA THR A 5 -13.59 22.06 7.12
C THR A 5 -13.03 20.63 7.01
N SER A 6 -12.73 19.99 8.15
CA SER A 6 -12.26 18.60 8.13
C SER A 6 -13.38 17.60 7.85
N ARG A 7 -14.63 17.91 8.22
CA ARG A 7 -15.81 17.10 7.88
C ARG A 7 -16.14 17.17 6.39
N GLY A 8 -16.00 18.35 5.78
CA GLY A 8 -16.25 18.52 4.35
C GLY A 8 -15.27 17.75 3.46
N LEU A 9 -13.98 17.73 3.81
CA LEU A 9 -12.99 16.90 3.12
C LEU A 9 -13.29 15.40 3.29
N GLY A 10 -13.60 14.94 4.50
CA GLY A 10 -13.97 13.55 4.76
C GLY A 10 -15.21 13.10 3.99
N ASP A 11 -16.20 13.98 3.78
CA ASP A 11 -17.40 13.66 2.98
C ASP A 11 -17.12 13.65 1.48
N VAL A 12 -16.22 14.51 0.99
CA VAL A 12 -15.74 14.48 -0.41
C VAL A 12 -14.98 13.17 -0.68
N TYR A 13 -14.10 12.77 0.24
CA TYR A 13 -13.37 11.50 0.13
C TYR A 13 -14.30 10.28 0.19
N LYS A 14 -15.31 10.28 1.06
CA LYS A 14 -16.31 9.21 1.14
C LYS A 14 -17.14 9.10 -0.13
N ARG A 15 -17.55 10.21 -0.72
CA ARG A 15 -18.31 10.26 -1.99
C ARG A 15 -17.49 9.81 -3.18
N GLN A 16 -16.18 9.96 -3.14
CA GLN A 16 -15.24 9.54 -4.19
C GLN A 16 -14.67 8.13 -3.96
N GLY A 17 -15.12 7.42 -2.92
CA GLY A 17 -14.57 6.09 -2.57
C GLY A 17 -13.19 6.14 -1.90
N LEU A 18 -12.60 7.33 -1.74
CA LEU A 18 -11.30 7.53 -1.10
C LEU A 18 -11.39 7.60 0.43
N GLY A 19 -12.58 7.78 0.97
CA GLY A 19 -12.80 7.99 2.41
C GLY A 19 -12.56 6.77 3.29
N SER A 20 -12.36 5.58 2.71
CA SER A 20 -11.96 4.36 3.40
C SER A 20 -10.54 3.92 3.05
N ALA A 21 -9.86 4.61 2.13
CA ALA A 21 -8.50 4.28 1.78
C ALA A 21 -7.55 4.88 2.80
N ASN A 22 -7.11 4.06 3.74
CA ASN A 22 -5.90 4.36 4.48
C ASN A 22 -4.74 4.25 3.48
N PHE A 23 -4.14 5.38 3.11
CA PHE A 23 -2.91 5.35 2.34
C PHE A 23 -1.82 4.71 3.20
N GLY A 24 -1.67 3.40 3.06
CA GLY A 24 -0.72 2.61 3.85
C GLY A 24 0.72 2.84 3.45
N THR A 25 0.97 3.49 2.30
CA THR A 25 2.32 3.72 1.78
C THR A 25 2.47 5.12 1.19
N VAL A 26 3.71 5.61 1.21
CA VAL A 26 4.09 6.88 0.56
C VAL A 26 3.84 6.84 -0.96
N VAL A 27 3.88 5.66 -1.58
CA VAL A 27 3.58 5.48 -3.01
C VAL A 27 2.14 5.88 -3.30
N GLN A 28 1.17 5.38 -2.54
CA GLN A 28 -0.25 5.75 -2.69
C GLN A 28 -0.48 7.24 -2.50
N VAL A 29 0.21 7.87 -1.55
CA VAL A 29 0.18 9.32 -1.39
C VAL A 29 0.71 10.02 -2.65
N GLY A 30 1.82 9.54 -3.21
CA GLY A 30 2.41 10.06 -4.44
C GLY A 30 1.46 9.95 -5.64
N GLU A 31 0.83 8.79 -5.82
CA GLU A 31 -0.18 8.55 -6.86
C GLU A 31 -1.35 9.52 -6.74
N TYR A 32 -1.88 9.68 -5.52
CA TYR A 32 -2.98 10.59 -5.25
C TYR A 32 -2.61 12.04 -5.54
N VAL A 33 -1.44 12.50 -5.07
CA VAL A 33 -0.95 13.86 -5.33
C VAL A 33 -0.76 14.10 -6.83
N ALA A 34 -0.20 13.12 -7.56
CA ALA A 34 -0.04 13.22 -9.01
C ALA A 34 -1.40 13.39 -9.72
N LEU A 35 -2.44 12.66 -9.30
CA LEU A 35 -3.80 12.81 -9.83
C LEU A 35 -4.37 14.21 -9.53
N LEU A 36 -4.17 14.73 -8.32
CA LEU A 36 -4.59 16.08 -7.93
C LEU A 36 -3.88 17.17 -8.76
N LEU A 37 -2.60 16.97 -9.08
CA LEU A 37 -1.83 17.88 -9.94
C LEU A 37 -2.21 17.79 -11.41
N GLY A 38 -3.13 16.90 -11.76
CA GLY A 38 -3.68 16.83 -13.12
C GLY A 38 -2.97 15.85 -14.06
N TYR A 39 -2.02 15.05 -13.56
CA TYR A 39 -1.43 13.99 -14.38
C TYR A 39 -2.48 12.94 -14.75
N ARG A 40 -2.50 12.54 -16.01
CA ARG A 40 -3.50 11.59 -16.56
C ARG A 40 -2.90 10.22 -16.89
N ARG A 41 -1.60 10.10 -16.82
CA ARG A 41 -0.88 8.84 -16.95
C ARG A 41 0.20 8.78 -15.88
N ILE A 42 0.11 7.82 -14.99
CA ILE A 42 1.07 7.58 -13.91
C ILE A 42 1.67 6.20 -14.15
N GLU A 43 2.98 6.10 -14.10
CA GLU A 43 3.68 4.82 -14.26
C GLU A 43 4.48 4.52 -12.99
N LEU A 44 4.30 3.32 -12.45
CA LEU A 44 4.99 2.85 -11.25
C LEU A 44 6.17 1.97 -11.63
N TYR A 45 7.34 2.31 -11.11
CA TYR A 45 8.56 1.54 -11.25
C TYR A 45 9.15 1.24 -9.87
N GLY A 46 9.63 0.01 -9.65
CA GLY A 46 10.24 -0.39 -8.38
C GLY A 46 9.24 -0.51 -7.22
N VAL A 47 7.95 -0.68 -7.50
CA VAL A 47 6.89 -0.83 -6.49
C VAL A 47 6.42 -2.27 -6.50
N ASP A 48 7.10 -3.12 -5.77
CA ASP A 48 6.85 -4.57 -5.77
C ASP A 48 5.78 -5.02 -4.76
N HIS A 49 5.73 -4.41 -3.58
CA HIS A 49 4.82 -4.79 -2.49
C HIS A 49 4.84 -6.27 -2.15
N THR A 50 6.01 -6.90 -2.16
CA THR A 50 6.22 -8.31 -1.77
C THR A 50 6.12 -8.50 -0.24
N LEU A 51 5.06 -7.97 0.35
CA LEU A 51 4.86 -7.90 1.80
C LEU A 51 4.64 -9.27 2.46
N LEU A 52 4.24 -10.26 1.68
CA LEU A 52 4.00 -11.62 2.15
C LEU A 52 5.24 -12.51 2.05
N ASP A 53 6.26 -12.06 1.34
CA ASP A 53 7.47 -12.83 1.16
C ASP A 53 8.24 -12.96 2.47
N GLY A 54 8.74 -14.16 2.74
CA GLY A 54 9.54 -14.45 3.91
C GLY A 54 8.79 -14.44 5.24
N LEU A 55 7.45 -14.39 5.24
CA LEU A 55 6.66 -14.53 6.45
C LEU A 55 6.80 -15.94 7.04
N CYS A 56 7.01 -16.03 8.34
CA CYS A 56 7.01 -17.27 9.08
C CYS A 56 6.62 -17.03 10.55
N VAL A 57 6.37 -18.08 11.27
CA VAL A 57 6.18 -18.05 12.73
C VAL A 57 7.34 -18.79 13.36
N ASP A 58 8.01 -18.18 14.32
CA ASP A 58 9.14 -18.76 15.03
C ASP A 58 8.70 -19.71 16.16
N ASP A 59 9.65 -20.42 16.76
CA ASP A 59 9.39 -21.37 17.86
C ASP A 59 8.86 -20.70 19.13
N ALA A 60 8.99 -19.38 19.25
CA ALA A 60 8.38 -18.58 20.31
C ALA A 60 6.98 -18.07 19.94
N ASN A 61 6.39 -18.59 18.87
CA ASN A 61 5.06 -18.25 18.36
C ASN A 61 4.92 -16.75 18.00
N ARG A 62 5.97 -16.15 17.44
CA ARG A 62 5.98 -14.77 16.99
C ARG A 62 5.98 -14.70 15.47
N LEU A 63 5.19 -13.80 14.92
CA LEU A 63 5.21 -13.51 13.48
C LEU A 63 6.53 -12.82 13.13
N CYS A 64 7.27 -13.43 12.21
CA CYS A 64 8.57 -12.98 11.75
C CYS A 64 8.57 -12.79 10.25
N ARG A 65 9.49 -11.97 9.74
CA ARG A 65 9.78 -11.81 8.32
C ARG A 65 11.28 -11.83 8.06
N ALA A 66 11.67 -12.54 7.02
CA ALA A 66 13.02 -12.45 6.47
C ALA A 66 13.03 -11.35 5.41
N ASP A 67 13.46 -10.14 5.78
CA ASP A 67 13.64 -9.06 4.82
C ASP A 67 14.82 -9.40 3.90
N ARG A 68 14.55 -9.45 2.60
CA ARG A 68 15.58 -9.54 1.56
C ARG A 68 15.73 -8.16 0.93
N HIS A 69 16.77 -7.45 1.32
CA HIS A 69 17.14 -6.26 0.57
C HIS A 69 18.03 -6.66 -0.60
N TYR A 70 17.87 -5.96 -1.73
CA TYR A 70 18.66 -6.20 -2.95
C TYR A 70 20.18 -6.16 -2.72
N TYR A 71 20.62 -5.47 -1.66
CA TYR A 71 22.03 -5.30 -1.28
C TYR A 71 22.52 -6.32 -0.25
N ASP A 72 21.69 -7.24 0.20
CA ASP A 72 22.10 -8.20 1.22
C ASP A 72 22.95 -9.32 0.61
N ALA A 73 24.14 -9.52 1.18
CA ALA A 73 25.11 -10.53 0.75
C ALA A 73 24.71 -11.99 1.07
N GLY A 74 23.52 -12.22 1.66
CA GLY A 74 23.03 -13.53 2.03
C GLY A 74 21.68 -13.52 2.73
N PRO A 75 21.09 -14.71 2.99
CA PRO A 75 19.81 -14.80 3.69
C PRO A 75 19.96 -14.33 5.13
N ARG A 76 19.16 -13.35 5.54
CA ARG A 76 19.04 -12.93 6.93
C ARG A 76 18.07 -13.85 7.68
N ALA A 77 18.38 -14.12 8.95
CA ALA A 77 17.45 -14.82 9.82
C ALA A 77 16.15 -14.00 9.96
N PRO A 78 14.97 -14.64 9.92
CA PRO A 78 13.72 -13.96 10.14
C PRO A 78 13.71 -13.18 11.46
N GLN A 79 13.19 -11.96 11.44
CA GLN A 79 13.07 -11.11 12.61
C GLN A 79 11.60 -10.89 12.96
N PRO A 80 11.24 -10.88 14.26
CA PRO A 80 9.90 -10.55 14.69
C PRO A 80 9.47 -9.19 14.19
N ILE A 81 8.24 -9.08 13.71
CA ILE A 81 7.66 -7.81 13.26
C ILE A 81 6.70 -7.25 14.31
N TYR A 82 6.74 -5.93 14.45
CA TYR A 82 6.00 -5.21 15.48
C TYR A 82 5.15 -4.09 14.86
N MET A 83 3.98 -3.88 15.43
CA MET A 83 3.20 -2.67 15.17
C MET A 83 3.98 -1.45 15.68
N LYS A 84 3.85 -0.33 14.99
CA LYS A 84 4.57 0.89 15.40
C LYS A 84 3.97 1.52 16.65
N VAL A 85 2.64 1.54 16.75
CA VAL A 85 1.90 2.12 17.88
C VAL A 85 0.60 1.33 18.06
N PRO A 86 0.39 0.68 19.21
CA PRO A 86 1.39 0.42 20.27
C PRO A 86 2.50 -0.51 19.77
N HIS A 87 3.69 -0.45 20.37
CA HIS A 87 4.79 -1.33 19.99
C HIS A 87 4.57 -2.75 20.55
N VAL A 88 3.75 -3.53 19.87
CA VAL A 88 3.41 -4.91 20.19
C VAL A 88 3.68 -5.82 18.99
N PRO A 89 3.97 -7.12 19.20
CA PRO A 89 4.14 -8.05 18.10
C PRO A 89 2.88 -8.11 17.23
N TYR A 90 3.05 -8.20 15.93
CA TYR A 90 1.93 -8.51 15.05
C TYR A 90 1.44 -9.94 15.29
N THR A 91 0.12 -10.09 15.24
CA THR A 91 -0.47 -11.40 14.93
C THR A 91 -0.64 -11.54 13.42
N MET A 92 -0.68 -12.77 12.92
CA MET A 92 -0.88 -13.02 11.48
C MET A 92 -2.18 -12.35 10.97
N SER A 93 -3.26 -12.46 11.73
CA SER A 93 -4.56 -11.90 11.33
C SER A 93 -4.54 -10.37 11.22
N VAL A 94 -3.89 -9.68 12.16
CA VAL A 94 -3.76 -8.22 12.13
C VAL A 94 -2.88 -7.78 10.97
N TYR A 95 -1.75 -8.46 10.77
CA TYR A 95 -0.84 -8.17 9.67
C TYR A 95 -1.52 -8.32 8.30
N LEU A 96 -2.21 -9.45 8.09
CA LEU A 96 -2.93 -9.69 6.83
C LEU A 96 -4.07 -8.69 6.60
N ALA A 97 -4.75 -8.26 7.66
CA ALA A 97 -5.79 -7.24 7.56
C ALA A 97 -5.22 -5.90 7.10
N GLU A 98 -4.09 -5.46 7.65
CA GLU A 98 -3.42 -4.22 7.23
C GLU A 98 -2.88 -4.32 5.79
N VAL A 99 -2.31 -5.47 5.42
CA VAL A 99 -1.87 -5.73 4.05
C VAL A 99 -3.05 -5.70 3.08
N ALA A 100 -4.19 -6.29 3.44
CA ALA A 100 -5.39 -6.24 2.61
C ALA A 100 -5.88 -4.79 2.40
N GLU A 101 -5.89 -3.96 3.45
CA GLU A 101 -6.27 -2.55 3.34
C GLU A 101 -5.29 -1.75 2.47
N LEU A 102 -4.01 -2.08 2.53
CA LEU A 102 -3.01 -1.48 1.65
C LEU A 102 -3.32 -1.78 0.18
N PHE A 103 -3.59 -3.04 -0.18
CA PHE A 103 -3.94 -3.40 -1.56
C PHE A 103 -5.27 -2.79 -1.99
N ARG A 104 -6.27 -2.73 -1.10
CA ARG A 104 -7.53 -2.02 -1.34
C ARG A 104 -7.32 -0.53 -1.65
N GLY A 105 -6.33 0.10 -1.02
CA GLY A 105 -5.95 1.48 -1.33
C GLY A 105 -5.57 1.68 -2.80
N HIS A 106 -4.88 0.72 -3.42
CA HIS A 106 -4.56 0.76 -4.86
C HIS A 106 -5.80 0.58 -5.74
N GLU A 107 -6.75 -0.29 -5.36
CA GLU A 107 -8.03 -0.43 -6.08
C GLU A 107 -8.81 0.89 -6.07
N VAL A 108 -8.88 1.57 -4.92
CA VAL A 108 -9.55 2.87 -4.80
C VAL A 108 -8.86 3.93 -5.65
N LEU A 109 -7.52 3.95 -5.67
CA LEU A 109 -6.76 4.88 -6.51
C LEU A 109 -6.96 4.62 -8.01
N ARG A 110 -7.04 3.33 -8.42
CA ARG A 110 -7.40 2.96 -9.79
C ARG A 110 -8.76 3.55 -10.18
N ASP A 111 -9.76 3.34 -9.35
CA ASP A 111 -11.13 3.77 -9.64
C ASP A 111 -11.23 5.31 -9.62
N TYR A 112 -10.51 5.96 -8.72
CA TYR A 112 -10.41 7.42 -8.69
C TYR A 112 -9.71 7.95 -9.95
N ALA A 113 -8.59 7.37 -10.36
CA ALA A 113 -7.92 7.73 -11.60
C ALA A 113 -8.86 7.61 -12.81
N ALA A 114 -9.59 6.49 -12.90
CA ALA A 114 -10.56 6.27 -13.96
C ALA A 114 -11.65 7.33 -13.98
N SER A 115 -12.16 7.77 -12.82
CA SER A 115 -13.16 8.84 -12.71
C SER A 115 -12.65 10.20 -13.21
N LEU A 116 -11.34 10.41 -13.21
CA LEU A 116 -10.67 11.61 -13.74
C LEU A 116 -10.23 11.46 -15.20
N GLY A 117 -10.56 10.35 -15.87
CA GLY A 117 -10.03 10.04 -17.20
C GLY A 117 -8.52 9.79 -17.20
N ALA A 118 -7.97 9.39 -16.05
CA ALA A 118 -6.57 9.06 -15.87
C ALA A 118 -6.38 7.54 -15.73
N ARG A 119 -5.14 7.10 -15.83
CA ARG A 119 -4.77 5.70 -15.60
C ARG A 119 -3.45 5.59 -14.86
N ILE A 120 -3.33 4.55 -14.05
CA ILE A 120 -2.10 4.15 -13.37
C ILE A 120 -1.66 2.83 -13.99
N VAL A 121 -0.40 2.73 -14.35
CA VAL A 121 0.20 1.55 -15.01
C VAL A 121 1.33 1.04 -14.15
N ASN A 122 1.31 -0.23 -13.81
CA ASN A 122 2.39 -0.85 -13.04
C ASN A 122 3.43 -1.49 -13.99
N ARG A 123 4.61 -0.86 -14.06
CA ARG A 123 5.77 -1.31 -14.83
C ARG A 123 6.73 -2.17 -14.01
N THR A 124 6.42 -2.41 -12.74
CA THR A 124 7.30 -3.16 -11.85
C THR A 124 7.17 -4.66 -12.12
N ARG A 125 8.25 -5.28 -12.55
CA ARG A 125 8.30 -6.74 -12.72
C ARG A 125 8.19 -7.41 -11.36
N GLY A 126 7.37 -8.46 -11.25
CA GLY A 126 7.18 -9.22 -10.01
C GLY A 126 6.37 -8.51 -8.93
N SER A 127 5.81 -7.33 -9.23
CA SER A 127 4.95 -6.63 -8.27
C SER A 127 3.71 -7.45 -7.93
N MET A 128 3.32 -7.43 -6.66
CA MET A 128 2.09 -8.05 -6.17
C MET A 128 0.87 -7.13 -6.29
N ILE A 129 1.04 -5.87 -6.70
CA ILE A 129 -0.09 -4.97 -6.94
C ILE A 129 -0.81 -5.41 -8.22
N ASP A 130 -2.02 -5.91 -8.07
CA ASP A 130 -2.89 -6.39 -9.16
C ASP A 130 -3.97 -5.37 -9.57
N ALA A 131 -4.10 -4.28 -8.82
CA ALA A 131 -5.10 -3.25 -9.07
C ALA A 131 -4.93 -2.52 -10.41
N TYR A 132 -3.70 -2.43 -10.93
CA TYR A 132 -3.35 -1.66 -12.11
C TYR A 132 -3.03 -2.54 -13.32
N GLU A 133 -3.31 -1.99 -14.51
CA GLU A 133 -2.86 -2.65 -15.73
C GLU A 133 -1.34 -2.80 -15.78
N ARG A 134 -0.87 -3.89 -16.36
CA ARG A 134 0.55 -4.09 -16.66
C ARG A 134 0.86 -3.41 -17.98
N GLY A 135 1.88 -2.57 -17.99
CA GLY A 135 2.38 -2.06 -19.26
C GLY A 135 3.10 -3.16 -20.04
N ALA A 136 2.86 -3.25 -21.34
CA ALA A 136 3.75 -4.01 -22.21
C ALA A 136 5.17 -3.40 -22.13
N GLU A 137 6.17 -4.29 -22.09
CA GLU A 137 7.59 -3.88 -22.18
C GLU A 137 7.89 -3.23 -23.53
#